data_d94ffa53ca4423cafa282552118fee26
#
_entry.id   d94ffa53ca4423cafa282552118fee26
#
_cell.length_a   1.000
_cell.length_b   1.000
_cell.length_c   1.000
_cell.angle_alpha   90.00
_cell.angle_beta   90.00
_cell.angle_gamma   90.00
#
_symmetry.space_group_name_H-M   'P 1'
#
loop_
_entity.id
_entity.type
_entity.pdbx_description
1 polymer ?
#
loop_
_entity_poly.entity_id
_entity_poly.type
_entity_poly.pdbx_seq_one_letter_code
_entity_poly.pdbx_strand_id
1 'polypeptide(L)'
;MKDDRFCNSNCPFTRAIGTIGNKWKPIIINVIGTRTIRFGQLDAIVPHISRKVLTEQLKELEEDGLLERLAYKEIPPRVEYSLSEKGLAFLPILEDIKKWNLKYEVAPMLQEND
;
A
#
# COMPACT_ATOMS: atom_id res chain seq x y z
N MET A 1 -0.13 4.78 34.67
CA MET A 1 1.04 5.29 33.95
C MET A 1 1.39 4.36 32.80
N LYS A 2 1.62 4.91 31.63
CA LYS A 2 1.93 4.09 30.46
C LYS A 2 3.41 3.78 30.40
N ASP A 3 3.72 2.58 29.95
CA ASP A 3 5.09 2.14 29.80
C ASP A 3 5.61 2.51 28.41
N ASP A 4 6.53 3.46 28.36
CA ASP A 4 7.06 3.97 27.10
C ASP A 4 7.87 2.95 26.31
N ARG A 5 8.26 1.84 26.94
CA ARG A 5 9.01 0.80 26.24
C ARG A 5 8.18 0.14 25.14
N PHE A 6 6.88 0.10 25.27
CA PHE A 6 6.03 -0.65 24.36
C PHE A 6 5.48 0.17 23.21
N CYS A 7 4.97 1.33 23.48
CA CYS A 7 4.43 2.12 22.40
C CYS A 7 4.19 3.56 22.82
N ASN A 8 4.93 4.45 22.22
CA ASN A 8 4.64 5.87 22.27
C ASN A 8 4.60 6.38 20.83
N SER A 9 4.33 7.66 20.64
CA SER A 9 4.20 8.25 19.32
C SER A 9 5.48 8.18 18.48
N ASN A 10 6.63 7.93 19.10
CA ASN A 10 7.92 7.88 18.41
C ASN A 10 8.49 6.48 18.25
N CYS A 11 7.82 5.44 18.74
CA CYS A 11 8.37 4.11 18.57
C CYS A 11 8.35 3.69 17.11
N PRO A 12 9.33 2.87 16.66
CA PRO A 12 9.38 2.44 15.28
C PRO A 12 8.10 1.76 14.79
N PHE A 13 7.46 1.02 15.67
CA PHE A 13 6.22 0.32 15.34
C PHE A 13 5.09 1.31 15.03
N THR A 14 4.91 2.30 15.92
CA THR A 14 3.89 3.32 15.73
C THR A 14 4.13 4.10 14.44
N ARG A 15 5.38 4.44 14.14
CA ARG A 15 5.73 5.16 12.91
C ARG A 15 5.43 4.32 11.68
N ALA A 16 5.78 3.03 11.72
CA ALA A 16 5.51 2.15 10.58
C ALA A 16 4.02 2.02 10.32
N ILE A 17 3.24 1.75 11.35
CA ILE A 17 1.79 1.62 11.21
C ILE A 17 1.18 2.95 10.75
N GLY A 18 1.68 4.07 11.22
CA GLY A 18 1.21 5.38 10.77
C GLY A 18 1.45 5.63 9.28
N THR A 19 2.53 5.06 8.74
CA THR A 19 2.88 5.22 7.33
C THR A 19 2.03 4.35 6.41
N ILE A 20 1.75 3.10 6.83
CA ILE A 20 1.12 2.12 5.94
C ILE A 20 -0.22 1.59 6.46
N GLY A 21 -0.66 2.05 7.62
CA GLY A 21 -1.73 1.41 8.39
C GLY A 21 -3.15 1.81 8.03
N ASN A 22 -3.43 2.24 6.81
CA ASN A 22 -4.80 2.41 6.39
C ASN A 22 -5.19 1.29 5.41
N LYS A 23 -6.43 1.31 4.98
CA LYS A 23 -6.97 0.28 4.10
C LYS A 23 -6.28 0.27 2.73
N TRP A 24 -5.99 1.45 2.19
CA TRP A 24 -5.62 1.57 0.78
C TRP A 24 -4.12 1.42 0.50
N LYS A 25 -3.26 1.91 1.38
CA LYS A 25 -1.82 1.90 1.11
C LYS A 25 -1.25 0.50 0.91
N PRO A 26 -1.55 -0.47 1.79
CA PRO A 26 -1.06 -1.84 1.54
C PRO A 26 -1.59 -2.43 0.23
N ILE A 27 -2.84 -2.15 -0.11
CA ILE A 27 -3.44 -2.66 -1.35
C ILE A 27 -2.71 -2.07 -2.54
N ILE A 28 -2.48 -0.77 -2.55
CA ILE A 28 -1.80 -0.08 -3.66
C ILE A 28 -0.38 -0.62 -3.83
N ILE A 29 0.36 -0.74 -2.74
CA ILE A 29 1.72 -1.28 -2.76
C ILE A 29 1.72 -2.69 -3.35
N ASN A 30 0.80 -3.52 -2.90
CA ASN A 30 0.70 -4.90 -3.38
C ASN A 30 0.36 -4.96 -4.87
N VAL A 31 -0.53 -4.10 -5.34
CA VAL A 31 -0.92 -4.07 -6.75
C VAL A 31 0.24 -3.62 -7.63
N ILE A 32 0.98 -2.61 -7.21
CA ILE A 32 2.14 -2.15 -7.98
C ILE A 32 3.21 -3.23 -8.03
N GLY A 33 3.56 -3.80 -6.87
CA GLY A 33 4.52 -4.90 -6.82
C GLY A 33 5.86 -4.54 -7.44
N THR A 34 6.37 -5.43 -8.28
CA THR A 34 7.67 -5.24 -8.94
C THR A 34 7.56 -4.58 -10.31
N ARG A 35 6.38 -4.17 -10.70
CA ARG A 35 6.15 -3.60 -12.03
C ARG A 35 6.03 -2.08 -11.99
N THR A 36 6.03 -1.49 -13.15
CA THR A 36 5.71 -0.08 -13.35
C THR A 36 4.29 -0.01 -13.89
N ILE A 37 3.46 0.86 -13.31
CA ILE A 37 2.05 0.89 -13.62
C ILE A 37 1.55 2.32 -13.78
N ARG A 38 0.61 2.54 -14.68
CA ARG A 38 0.01 3.84 -14.90
C ARG A 38 -1.17 4.08 -13.97
N PHE A 39 -1.46 5.35 -13.72
CA PHE A 39 -2.58 5.73 -12.87
C PHE A 39 -3.90 5.06 -13.30
N GLY A 40 -4.20 5.08 -14.59
CA GLY A 40 -5.44 4.49 -15.10
C GLY A 40 -5.53 2.99 -14.85
N GLN A 41 -4.41 2.30 -14.88
CA GLN A 41 -4.37 0.86 -14.57
C GLN A 41 -4.63 0.61 -13.09
N LEU A 42 -4.02 1.44 -12.21
CA LEU A 42 -4.28 1.36 -10.77
C LEU A 42 -5.75 1.61 -10.47
N ASP A 43 -6.30 2.64 -11.08
CA ASP A 43 -7.72 3.00 -10.90
C ASP A 43 -8.64 1.86 -11.32
N ALA A 44 -8.27 1.13 -12.37
CA ALA A 44 -9.06 0.01 -12.86
C ALA A 44 -8.92 -1.25 -11.99
N ILE A 45 -7.74 -1.47 -11.41
CA ILE A 45 -7.45 -2.70 -10.66
C ILE A 45 -7.92 -2.60 -9.21
N VAL A 46 -7.72 -1.46 -8.56
CA VAL A 46 -8.10 -1.28 -7.15
C VAL A 46 -9.59 -1.03 -7.06
N PRO A 47 -10.36 -1.99 -6.50
CA PRO A 47 -11.83 -1.86 -6.50
C PRO A 47 -12.30 -0.85 -5.46
N HIS A 48 -13.37 -0.15 -5.80
CA HIS A 48 -14.10 0.73 -4.88
C HIS A 48 -13.32 1.94 -4.35
N ILE A 49 -12.19 2.28 -4.96
CA ILE A 49 -11.47 3.49 -4.60
C ILE A 49 -11.87 4.63 -5.54
N SER A 50 -12.10 5.82 -4.98
CA SER A 50 -12.34 6.99 -5.82
C SER A 50 -11.01 7.51 -6.36
N ARG A 51 -11.06 8.22 -7.49
CA ARG A 51 -9.86 8.83 -8.06
C ARG A 51 -9.23 9.83 -7.11
N LYS A 52 -10.07 10.54 -6.36
CA LYS A 52 -9.58 11.50 -5.37
C LYS A 52 -8.75 10.80 -4.28
N VAL A 53 -9.29 9.73 -3.73
CA VAL A 53 -8.62 8.97 -2.67
C VAL A 53 -7.35 8.31 -3.23
N LEU A 54 -7.43 7.71 -4.41
CA LEU A 54 -6.25 7.10 -5.03
C LEU A 54 -5.13 8.13 -5.21
N THR A 55 -5.47 9.31 -5.72
CA THR A 55 -4.50 10.39 -5.92
C THR A 55 -3.86 10.80 -4.60
N GLU A 56 -4.66 10.95 -3.54
CA GLU A 56 -4.17 11.31 -2.22
C GLU A 56 -3.24 10.25 -1.65
N GLN A 57 -3.61 8.98 -1.79
CA GLN A 57 -2.80 7.89 -1.26
C GLN A 57 -1.47 7.74 -2.01
N LEU A 58 -1.50 7.90 -3.33
CA LEU A 58 -0.27 7.85 -4.12
C LEU A 58 0.67 8.97 -3.74
N LYS A 59 0.14 10.17 -3.51
CA LYS A 59 0.93 11.32 -3.10
C LYS A 59 1.59 11.08 -1.75
N GLU A 60 0.84 10.54 -0.79
CA GLU A 60 1.37 10.24 0.54
C GLU A 60 2.45 9.17 0.48
N LEU A 61 2.24 8.12 -0.31
CA LEU A 61 3.23 7.06 -0.50
C LEU A 61 4.51 7.62 -1.12
N GLU A 62 4.39 8.53 -2.06
CA GLU A 62 5.55 9.18 -2.68
C GLU A 62 6.29 10.04 -1.66
N GLU A 63 5.57 10.82 -0.87
CA GLU A 63 6.15 11.68 0.17
C GLU A 63 6.88 10.85 1.23
N ASP A 64 6.37 9.66 1.55
CA ASP A 64 6.97 8.76 2.52
C ASP A 64 8.10 7.91 1.93
N GLY A 65 8.39 8.10 0.66
CA GLY A 65 9.52 7.43 0.03
C GLY A 65 9.28 5.99 -0.37
N LEU A 66 8.04 5.55 -0.39
CA LEU A 66 7.69 4.17 -0.78
C LEU A 66 7.45 4.04 -2.28
N LEU A 67 7.15 5.14 -2.95
CA LEU A 67 6.72 5.16 -4.32
C LEU A 67 7.53 6.17 -5.12
N GLU A 68 7.86 5.80 -6.35
CA GLU A 68 8.49 6.69 -7.32
C GLU A 68 7.48 7.04 -8.40
N ARG A 69 7.40 8.31 -8.72
CA ARG A 69 6.49 8.82 -9.74
C ARG A 69 7.32 9.37 -10.88
N LEU A 70 7.03 8.91 -12.09
CA LEU A 70 7.72 9.37 -13.30
C LEU A 70 6.69 9.96 -14.25
N ALA A 71 6.82 11.25 -14.52
CA ALA A 71 5.94 11.95 -15.44
C ALA A 71 6.66 12.12 -16.78
N TYR A 72 5.98 11.74 -17.86
CA TYR A 72 6.51 11.87 -19.22
C TYR A 72 5.85 13.07 -19.90
N LYS A 73 6.67 13.88 -20.55
CA LYS A 73 6.17 15.01 -21.35
C LYS A 73 5.76 14.49 -22.72
N GLU A 74 4.57 13.94 -22.77
CA GLU A 74 3.98 13.38 -23.98
C GLU A 74 2.59 13.98 -24.20
N ILE A 75 2.01 13.70 -25.36
CA ILE A 75 0.64 14.07 -25.69
C ILE A 75 -0.09 12.79 -26.07
N PRO A 76 -1.03 12.30 -25.23
CA PRO A 76 -1.40 12.83 -23.90
C PRO A 76 -0.31 12.60 -22.87
N PRO A 77 -0.27 13.39 -21.78
CA PRO A 77 0.71 13.21 -20.74
C PRO A 77 0.54 11.85 -20.04
N ARG A 78 1.67 11.28 -19.63
CA ARG A 78 1.69 9.96 -19.01
C ARG A 78 2.41 10.04 -17.68
N VAL A 79 1.84 9.39 -16.66
CA VAL A 79 2.45 9.25 -15.35
C VAL A 79 2.51 7.77 -15.01
N GLU A 80 3.70 7.32 -14.61
CA GLU A 80 3.91 5.95 -14.19
C GLU A 80 4.38 5.91 -12.75
N TYR A 81 4.02 4.83 -12.06
CA TYR A 81 4.37 4.60 -10.65
C TYR A 81 5.09 3.27 -10.51
N SER A 82 6.13 3.27 -9.71
CA SER A 82 6.85 2.05 -9.33
C SER A 82 7.25 2.16 -7.86
N LEU A 83 7.47 1.03 -7.22
CA LEU A 83 7.92 1.04 -5.83
C LEU A 83 9.39 1.40 -5.78
N SER A 84 9.76 2.22 -4.78
CA SER A 84 11.15 2.50 -4.45
C SER A 84 11.77 1.26 -3.80
N GLU A 85 13.08 1.34 -3.53
CA GLU A 85 13.74 0.28 -2.76
C GLU A 85 13.02 0.03 -1.42
N LYS A 86 12.63 1.11 -0.73
CA LYS A 86 11.89 1.02 0.52
C LYS A 86 10.54 0.34 0.34
N GLY A 87 9.84 0.68 -0.74
CA GLY A 87 8.54 0.06 -1.04
C GLY A 87 8.68 -1.40 -1.42
N LEU A 88 9.70 -1.75 -2.21
CA LEU A 88 9.96 -3.14 -2.58
C LEU A 88 10.27 -3.99 -1.35
N ALA A 89 11.01 -3.44 -0.40
CA ALA A 89 11.35 -4.15 0.84
C ALA A 89 10.11 -4.45 1.69
N PHE A 90 9.03 -3.73 1.47
CA PHE A 90 7.79 -3.95 2.19
C PHE A 90 6.96 -5.11 1.63
N LEU A 91 7.19 -5.52 0.38
CA LEU A 91 6.41 -6.59 -0.24
C LEU A 91 6.47 -7.92 0.52
N PRO A 92 7.65 -8.40 0.95
CA PRO A 92 7.70 -9.64 1.75
C PRO A 92 6.93 -9.51 3.07
N ILE A 93 6.94 -8.33 3.66
CA ILE A 93 6.23 -8.08 4.91
C ILE A 93 4.72 -8.17 4.68
N LEU A 94 4.23 -7.59 3.60
CA LEU A 94 2.81 -7.71 3.22
C LEU A 94 2.42 -9.17 2.97
N GLU A 95 3.27 -9.92 2.31
CA GLU A 95 3.01 -11.33 2.05
C GLU A 95 2.91 -12.11 3.34
N ASP A 96 3.77 -11.82 4.31
CA ASP A 96 3.73 -12.46 5.63
C ASP A 96 2.45 -12.10 6.39
N ILE A 97 2.04 -10.85 6.32
CA ILE A 97 0.78 -10.43 6.94
C ILE A 97 -0.40 -11.18 6.33
N LYS A 98 -0.40 -11.30 5.00
CA LYS A 98 -1.46 -12.01 4.29
C LYS A 98 -1.50 -13.48 4.70
N LYS A 99 -0.34 -14.13 4.75
CA LYS A 99 -0.24 -15.53 5.15
C LYS A 99 -0.71 -15.74 6.58
N TRP A 100 -0.33 -14.85 7.47
CA TRP A 100 -0.77 -14.91 8.86
C TRP A 100 -2.30 -14.84 8.95
N ASN A 101 -2.90 -13.92 8.23
CA ASN A 101 -4.35 -13.79 8.25
C ASN A 101 -5.07 -15.01 7.67
N LEU A 102 -4.59 -15.51 6.52
CA LEU A 102 -5.20 -16.67 5.88
C LEU A 102 -5.13 -17.93 6.73
N LYS A 103 -4.08 -18.08 7.51
CA LYS A 103 -3.92 -19.23 8.39
C LYS A 103 -5.05 -19.33 9.42
N TYR A 104 -5.55 -18.20 9.88
CA TYR A 104 -6.54 -18.15 10.95
C TYR A 104 -7.94 -17.76 10.49
N GLU A 105 -8.11 -17.50 9.20
CA GLU A 105 -9.36 -17.01 8.62
C GLU A 105 -10.01 -18.08 7.75
N VAL A 106 -10.41 -19.17 8.37
CA VAL A 106 -11.01 -20.28 7.62
C VAL A 106 -12.51 -20.06 7.39
N ALA A 107 -13.21 -19.66 8.42
CA ALA A 107 -14.67 -19.55 8.37
C ALA A 107 -15.19 -18.55 7.33
N PRO A 108 -14.61 -17.33 7.18
CA PRO A 108 -15.10 -16.39 6.17
C PRO A 108 -14.99 -16.94 4.75
N MET A 109 -13.94 -17.68 4.45
CA MET A 109 -13.76 -18.26 3.12
C MET A 109 -14.80 -19.31 2.83
N LEU A 110 -15.17 -20.11 3.80
CA LEU A 110 -16.20 -21.13 3.64
C LEU A 110 -17.57 -20.49 3.44
N GLN A 111 -17.83 -19.40 4.11
CA GLN A 111 -19.10 -18.69 4.00
C GLN A 111 -19.28 -18.04 2.63
N GLU A 112 -18.23 -17.54 2.05
CA GLU A 112 -18.27 -16.90 0.75
C GLU A 112 -18.62 -17.85 -0.39
N ASN A 113 -18.39 -19.11 -0.19
CA ASN A 113 -18.65 -20.13 -1.21
C ASN A 113 -20.08 -20.65 -1.15
N ASP A 114 -20.86 -20.21 -0.20
CA ASP A 114 -22.26 -20.58 -0.09
C ASP A 114 -23.13 -19.65 -0.97
#